data_ef335bf2fe7fccac92b363b246ae1840
#
_entry.id   ef335bf2fe7fccac92b363b246ae1840
#
_cell.length_a   1.000
_cell.length_b   1.000
_cell.length_c   1.000
_cell.angle_alpha   90.00
_cell.angle_beta   90.00
_cell.angle_gamma   90.00
#
_symmetry.space_group_name_H-M   'P 1'
#
loop_
_entity.id
_entity.type
_entity.pdbx_description
1 polymer ?
#
loop_
_entity_poly.entity_id
_entity_poly.type
_entity_poly.pdbx_seq_one_letter_code
_entity_poly.pdbx_strand_id
1 'polypeptide(L)'
;MPNDLTPPALLVEGLTKSYGPRRALDNVSLTVGRGEFVALLGPNGAGKSTLFQLLSGLFGADAGRIVVAGHDLKANPTAALARFGIVFQQATLDLELTVQANLLFHAGLHGMPSALARARAAEMLEQFNLSARAKEPARALSGGTRRRLELARALMHEPTILLMDEATVGLDPASRLELLRIVREMREKRGVAVLWATHLCEEVAEADRVIVLHQGHVMKDCTPDDLITDTGKATLMEAFVSLTTERASVPA
;
A
#
# COMPACT_ATOMS: atom_id res chain seq x y z
N MET A 1 9.05 17.95 22.51
CA MET A 1 8.03 17.44 21.59
C MET A 1 7.98 18.39 20.42
N PRO A 2 8.48 18.08 19.24
CA PRO A 2 8.26 18.95 18.08
C PRO A 2 6.77 18.86 17.71
N ASN A 3 6.13 20.01 17.78
CA ASN A 3 4.76 20.20 17.32
C ASN A 3 4.82 20.24 15.78
N ASP A 4 4.91 19.07 15.13
CA ASP A 4 4.96 18.99 13.68
C ASP A 4 3.52 19.15 13.18
N LEU A 5 3.17 20.39 12.80
CA LEU A 5 1.86 20.80 12.27
C LEU A 5 1.55 20.17 10.90
N THR A 6 2.45 19.32 10.40
CA THR A 6 2.27 18.67 9.10
C THR A 6 1.30 17.49 9.25
N PRO A 7 0.18 17.46 8.50
CA PRO A 7 -0.78 16.37 8.60
C PRO A 7 -0.13 15.03 8.20
N PRO A 8 -0.58 13.90 8.80
CA PRO A 8 -0.10 12.58 8.41
C PRO A 8 -0.36 12.32 6.92
N ALA A 9 0.36 11.37 6.35
CA ALA A 9 0.15 10.96 4.96
C ALA A 9 -1.23 10.32 4.79
N LEU A 10 -1.69 9.55 5.80
CA LEU A 10 -3.02 8.96 5.85
C LEU A 10 -3.58 9.00 7.26
N LEU A 11 -4.83 9.39 7.39
CA LEU A 11 -5.63 9.29 8.61
C LEU A 11 -6.95 8.59 8.27
N VAL A 12 -7.26 7.53 9.00
CA VAL A 12 -8.52 6.79 8.95
C VAL A 12 -9.16 6.82 10.32
N GLU A 13 -10.40 7.24 10.41
CA GLU A 13 -11.13 7.40 11.67
C GLU A 13 -12.47 6.67 11.62
N GLY A 14 -12.67 5.67 12.49
CA GLY A 14 -13.93 4.99 12.70
C GLY A 14 -14.52 4.32 11.46
N LEU A 15 -13.67 3.86 10.54
CA LEU A 15 -14.09 3.36 9.23
C LEU A 15 -14.89 2.07 9.37
N THR A 16 -16.12 2.08 8.83
CA THR A 16 -17.02 0.93 8.88
C THR A 16 -17.52 0.61 7.47
N LYS A 17 -17.58 -0.68 7.14
CA LYS A 17 -18.11 -1.19 5.88
C LYS A 17 -18.77 -2.53 6.04
N SER A 18 -20.01 -2.64 5.51
CA SER A 18 -20.80 -3.87 5.49
C SER A 18 -21.18 -4.28 4.07
N TYR A 19 -21.26 -5.55 3.83
CA TYR A 19 -21.79 -6.17 2.61
C TYR A 19 -22.95 -7.10 3.02
N GLY A 20 -24.17 -6.60 2.90
CA GLY A 20 -25.34 -7.27 3.48
C GLY A 20 -25.19 -7.46 4.99
N PRO A 21 -25.37 -8.68 5.53
CA PRO A 21 -25.25 -8.93 6.97
C PRO A 21 -23.80 -8.99 7.46
N ARG A 22 -22.82 -9.11 6.55
CA ARG A 22 -21.40 -9.23 6.93
C ARG A 22 -20.75 -7.87 7.06
N ARG A 23 -20.29 -7.54 8.28
CA ARG A 23 -19.43 -6.37 8.51
C ARG A 23 -17.99 -6.73 8.18
N ALA A 24 -17.47 -6.12 7.14
CA ALA A 24 -16.11 -6.35 6.64
C ALA A 24 -15.06 -5.48 7.35
N LEU A 25 -15.45 -4.28 7.77
CA LEU A 25 -14.68 -3.38 8.63
C LEU A 25 -15.61 -2.82 9.71
N ASP A 26 -15.15 -2.79 10.94
CA ASP A 26 -15.91 -2.31 12.09
C ASP A 26 -15.10 -1.33 12.93
N ASN A 27 -15.42 -0.04 12.80
CA ASN A 27 -14.80 1.06 13.53
C ASN A 27 -13.26 1.07 13.43
N VAL A 28 -12.72 0.82 12.24
CA VAL A 28 -11.27 0.77 11.99
C VAL A 28 -10.70 2.17 11.98
N SER A 29 -9.70 2.42 12.84
CA SER A 29 -8.92 3.66 12.86
C SER A 29 -7.44 3.34 12.75
N LEU A 30 -6.73 4.10 11.92
CA LEU A 30 -5.28 4.00 11.74
C LEU A 30 -4.70 5.29 11.19
N THR A 31 -3.42 5.49 11.37
CA THR A 31 -2.65 6.58 10.79
C THR A 31 -1.42 6.05 10.08
N VAL A 32 -0.94 6.78 9.07
CA VAL A 32 0.39 6.58 8.47
C VAL A 32 1.08 7.93 8.45
N GLY A 33 2.21 8.03 9.13
CA GLY A 33 3.05 9.22 9.14
C GLY A 33 3.70 9.48 7.78
N ARG A 34 4.28 10.66 7.58
CA ARG A 34 5.07 10.95 6.38
C ARG A 34 6.38 10.17 6.43
N GLY A 35 6.73 9.53 5.30
CA GLY A 35 7.92 8.70 5.21
C GLY A 35 7.88 7.44 6.08
N GLU A 36 6.76 7.15 6.73
CA GLU A 36 6.57 5.96 7.55
C GLU A 36 6.23 4.75 6.66
N PHE A 37 6.79 3.60 6.99
CA PHE A 37 6.41 2.32 6.42
C PHE A 37 5.56 1.54 7.45
N VAL A 38 4.28 1.43 7.17
CA VAL A 38 3.32 0.68 7.99
C VAL A 38 2.92 -0.60 7.25
N ALA A 39 3.13 -1.74 7.89
CA ALA A 39 2.62 -3.02 7.42
C ALA A 39 1.22 -3.28 7.98
N LEU A 40 0.26 -3.58 7.10
CA LEU A 40 -1.08 -4.04 7.47
C LEU A 40 -1.11 -5.57 7.38
N LEU A 41 -0.87 -6.23 8.50
CA LEU A 41 -0.81 -7.68 8.61
C LEU A 41 -2.19 -8.25 8.95
N GLY A 42 -2.61 -9.30 8.27
CA GLY A 42 -3.87 -9.97 8.57
C GLY A 42 -4.10 -11.20 7.70
N PRO A 43 -4.86 -12.20 8.19
CA PRO A 43 -5.20 -13.38 7.40
C PRO A 43 -6.14 -13.02 6.23
N ASN A 44 -6.39 -14.01 5.35
CA ASN A 44 -7.39 -13.86 4.32
C ASN A 44 -8.78 -13.62 4.94
N GLY A 45 -9.51 -12.66 4.42
CA GLY A 45 -10.81 -12.27 4.95
C GLY A 45 -10.78 -11.33 6.17
N ALA A 46 -9.60 -10.87 6.61
CA ALA A 46 -9.45 -9.92 7.72
C ALA A 46 -10.06 -8.52 7.45
N GLY A 47 -10.27 -8.15 6.18
CA GLY A 47 -10.77 -6.84 5.78
C GLY A 47 -9.75 -5.97 5.02
N LYS A 48 -8.51 -6.46 4.79
CA LYS A 48 -7.43 -5.70 4.12
C LYS A 48 -7.87 -5.16 2.75
N SER A 49 -8.34 -6.02 1.86
CA SER A 49 -8.78 -5.61 0.51
C SER A 49 -9.98 -4.67 0.55
N THR A 50 -10.91 -4.84 1.52
CA THR A 50 -12.00 -3.88 1.74
C THR A 50 -11.46 -2.51 2.13
N LEU A 51 -10.50 -2.44 3.05
CA LEU A 51 -9.85 -1.19 3.43
C LEU A 51 -9.20 -0.52 2.21
N PHE A 52 -8.43 -1.27 1.40
CA PHE A 52 -7.78 -0.74 0.20
C PHE A 52 -8.79 -0.24 -0.86
N GLN A 53 -9.92 -0.93 -1.02
CA GLN A 53 -11.00 -0.48 -1.90
C GLN A 53 -11.63 0.83 -1.44
N LEU A 54 -11.78 1.04 -0.13
CA LEU A 54 -12.27 2.30 0.42
C LEU A 54 -11.23 3.42 0.27
N LEU A 55 -9.95 3.15 0.56
CA LEU A 55 -8.86 4.10 0.40
C LEU A 55 -8.68 4.54 -1.05
N SER A 56 -8.81 3.61 -2.00
CA SER A 56 -8.72 3.91 -3.45
C SER A 56 -9.98 4.57 -4.03
N GLY A 57 -11.03 4.77 -3.22
CA GLY A 57 -12.28 5.38 -3.67
C GLY A 57 -13.14 4.49 -4.58
N LEU A 58 -12.82 3.20 -4.71
CA LEU A 58 -13.61 2.24 -5.49
C LEU A 58 -14.98 1.99 -4.85
N PHE A 59 -15.05 2.05 -3.52
CA PHE A 59 -16.29 1.95 -2.76
C PHE A 59 -16.38 3.05 -1.71
N GLY A 60 -17.60 3.43 -1.35
CA GLY A 60 -17.87 4.34 -0.24
C GLY A 60 -17.92 3.58 1.10
N ALA A 61 -17.43 4.20 2.16
CA ALA A 61 -17.62 3.73 3.53
C ALA A 61 -19.05 3.97 4.00
N ASP A 62 -19.55 3.12 4.90
CA ASP A 62 -20.87 3.29 5.51
C ASP A 62 -20.80 4.31 6.67
N ALA A 63 -19.65 4.34 7.39
CA ALA A 63 -19.34 5.34 8.41
C ALA A 63 -17.82 5.57 8.48
N GLY A 64 -17.43 6.65 9.17
CA GLY A 64 -16.03 7.02 9.37
C GLY A 64 -15.52 8.00 8.33
N ARG A 65 -14.23 8.28 8.40
CA ARG A 65 -13.55 9.32 7.62
C ARG A 65 -12.19 8.86 7.14
N ILE A 66 -11.82 9.29 5.94
CA ILE A 66 -10.49 9.07 5.35
C ILE A 66 -9.92 10.43 4.93
N VAL A 67 -8.73 10.77 5.43
CA VAL A 67 -8.00 11.98 5.08
C VAL A 67 -6.62 11.63 4.55
N VAL A 68 -6.26 12.13 3.38
CA VAL A 68 -5.00 11.84 2.70
C VAL A 68 -4.23 13.14 2.54
N ALA A 69 -3.09 13.25 3.21
CA ALA A 69 -2.25 14.45 3.20
C ALA A 69 -3.06 15.75 3.44
N GLY A 70 -4.03 15.70 4.38
CA GLY A 70 -4.91 16.82 4.72
C GLY A 70 -6.16 16.96 3.85
N HIS A 71 -6.35 16.15 2.82
CA HIS A 71 -7.54 16.18 1.96
C HIS A 71 -8.53 15.08 2.36
N ASP A 72 -9.74 15.46 2.74
CA ASP A 72 -10.83 14.52 3.02
C ASP A 72 -11.28 13.84 1.74
N LEU A 73 -11.25 12.50 1.71
CA LEU A 73 -11.56 11.71 0.52
C LEU A 73 -13.00 11.89 0.03
N LYS A 74 -13.96 12.10 0.93
CA LYS A 74 -15.37 12.31 0.59
C LYS A 74 -15.64 13.73 0.09
N ALA A 75 -15.02 14.72 0.72
CA ALA A 75 -15.22 16.14 0.37
C ALA A 75 -14.40 16.56 -0.85
N ASN A 76 -13.18 16.06 -1.00
CA ASN A 76 -12.23 16.42 -2.06
C ASN A 76 -11.58 15.18 -2.70
N PRO A 77 -12.35 14.28 -3.35
CA PRO A 77 -11.83 12.99 -3.82
C PRO A 77 -10.68 13.14 -4.80
N THR A 78 -10.73 14.06 -5.75
CA THR A 78 -9.66 14.26 -6.73
C THR A 78 -8.35 14.67 -6.07
N ALA A 79 -8.39 15.60 -5.12
CA ALA A 79 -7.18 16.06 -4.41
C ALA A 79 -6.61 14.95 -3.49
N ALA A 80 -7.47 14.17 -2.83
CA ALA A 80 -7.07 13.05 -2.00
C ALA A 80 -6.46 11.91 -2.83
N LEU A 81 -7.15 11.48 -3.89
CA LEU A 81 -6.71 10.39 -4.76
C LEU A 81 -5.41 10.71 -5.51
N ALA A 82 -5.19 11.97 -5.87
CA ALA A 82 -3.92 12.41 -6.48
C ALA A 82 -2.70 12.27 -5.54
N ARG A 83 -2.91 11.99 -4.24
CA ARG A 83 -1.83 11.77 -3.27
C ARG A 83 -1.44 10.30 -3.13
N PHE A 84 -2.22 9.38 -3.69
CA PHE A 84 -1.94 7.96 -3.66
C PHE A 84 -1.18 7.49 -4.88
N GLY A 85 -0.13 6.70 -4.69
CA GLY A 85 0.34 5.70 -5.64
C GLY A 85 -0.23 4.35 -5.23
N ILE A 86 -0.77 3.57 -6.15
CA ILE A 86 -1.42 2.30 -5.80
C ILE A 86 -0.85 1.16 -6.65
N VAL A 87 -0.44 0.09 -5.96
CA VAL A 87 -0.06 -1.19 -6.56
C VAL A 87 -1.02 -2.25 -6.02
N PHE A 88 -1.93 -2.72 -6.88
CA PHE A 88 -2.93 -3.72 -6.52
C PHE A 88 -2.35 -5.14 -6.54
N GLN A 89 -3.02 -6.08 -5.88
CA GLN A 89 -2.69 -7.49 -5.93
C GLN A 89 -2.68 -8.03 -7.37
N GLN A 90 -3.75 -7.74 -8.12
CA GLN A 90 -3.81 -8.06 -9.55
C GLN A 90 -3.09 -6.99 -10.37
N ALA A 91 -2.34 -7.43 -11.39
CA ALA A 91 -1.66 -6.53 -12.30
C ALA A 91 -2.66 -5.64 -13.06
N THR A 92 -2.39 -4.33 -13.08
CA THR A 92 -3.24 -3.31 -13.69
C THR A 92 -2.57 -2.59 -14.86
N LEU A 93 -1.48 -3.17 -15.41
CA LEU A 93 -0.84 -2.69 -16.62
C LEU A 93 -1.68 -3.02 -17.85
N ASP A 94 -1.68 -2.13 -18.83
CA ASP A 94 -2.10 -2.50 -20.18
C ASP A 94 -0.99 -3.33 -20.83
N LEU A 95 -1.28 -4.62 -21.06
CA LEU A 95 -0.30 -5.56 -21.55
C LEU A 95 0.09 -5.35 -23.02
N GLU A 96 -0.76 -4.67 -23.79
CA GLU A 96 -0.52 -4.36 -25.20
C GLU A 96 0.31 -3.09 -25.39
N LEU A 97 0.30 -2.20 -24.40
CA LEU A 97 1.12 -1.02 -24.40
C LEU A 97 2.58 -1.36 -24.08
N THR A 98 3.50 -0.55 -24.64
CA THR A 98 4.91 -0.64 -24.26
C THR A 98 5.13 -0.21 -22.80
N VAL A 99 6.26 -0.59 -22.23
CA VAL A 99 6.70 -0.17 -20.89
C VAL A 99 6.60 1.35 -20.73
N GLN A 100 7.19 2.09 -21.67
CA GLN A 100 7.13 3.55 -21.65
C GLN A 100 5.70 4.10 -21.85
N ALA A 101 4.91 3.48 -22.73
CA ALA A 101 3.55 3.93 -22.99
C ALA A 101 2.65 3.77 -21.76
N ASN A 102 2.81 2.72 -20.96
CA ASN A 102 2.12 2.54 -19.69
C ASN A 102 2.41 3.71 -18.72
N LEU A 103 3.66 4.15 -18.62
CA LEU A 103 4.05 5.28 -17.77
C LEU A 103 3.44 6.60 -18.28
N LEU A 104 3.54 6.86 -19.57
CA LEU A 104 3.03 8.10 -20.19
C LEU A 104 1.51 8.17 -20.14
N PHE A 105 0.81 7.05 -20.33
CA PHE A 105 -0.64 6.97 -20.21
C PHE A 105 -1.08 7.34 -18.78
N HIS A 106 -0.44 6.76 -17.77
CA HIS A 106 -0.73 7.07 -16.37
C HIS A 106 -0.45 8.55 -16.04
N ALA A 107 0.67 9.11 -16.52
CA ALA A 107 0.97 10.52 -16.37
C ALA A 107 -0.14 11.41 -16.97
N GLY A 108 -0.68 11.01 -18.13
CA GLY A 108 -1.81 11.69 -18.77
C GLY A 108 -3.09 11.68 -17.92
N LEU A 109 -3.40 10.56 -17.26
CA LEU A 109 -4.53 10.45 -16.33
C LEU A 109 -4.41 11.41 -15.13
N HIS A 110 -3.17 11.69 -14.70
CA HIS A 110 -2.87 12.67 -13.65
C HIS A 110 -2.72 14.11 -14.16
N GLY A 111 -3.01 14.36 -15.45
CA GLY A 111 -2.93 15.70 -16.03
C GLY A 111 -1.50 16.27 -16.13
N MET A 112 -0.47 15.43 -16.14
CA MET A 112 0.92 15.89 -16.22
C MET A 112 1.21 16.49 -17.60
N PRO A 113 1.86 17.67 -17.67
CA PRO A 113 2.33 18.23 -18.94
C PRO A 113 3.24 17.25 -19.69
N SER A 114 3.08 17.13 -21.01
CA SER A 114 3.80 16.13 -21.83
C SER A 114 5.33 16.16 -21.70
N ALA A 115 5.93 17.34 -21.49
CA ALA A 115 7.37 17.47 -21.30
C ALA A 115 7.80 16.88 -19.95
N LEU A 116 7.07 17.19 -18.87
CA LEU A 116 7.30 16.66 -17.53
C LEU A 116 7.06 15.15 -17.51
N ALA A 117 5.97 14.67 -18.11
CA ALA A 117 5.64 13.24 -18.20
C ALA A 117 6.78 12.44 -18.87
N ARG A 118 7.36 12.94 -19.96
CA ARG A 118 8.49 12.29 -20.63
C ARG A 118 9.75 12.29 -19.77
N ALA A 119 10.07 13.39 -19.12
CA ALA A 119 11.23 13.47 -18.22
C ALA A 119 11.10 12.49 -17.05
N ARG A 120 9.92 12.46 -16.42
CA ARG A 120 9.62 11.52 -15.32
C ARG A 120 9.62 10.06 -15.79
N ALA A 121 9.05 9.76 -16.95
CA ALA A 121 9.09 8.42 -17.49
C ALA A 121 10.53 7.94 -17.73
N ALA A 122 11.41 8.79 -18.25
CA ALA A 122 12.82 8.45 -18.41
C ALA A 122 13.52 8.19 -17.07
N GLU A 123 13.29 9.04 -16.07
CA GLU A 123 13.79 8.85 -14.69
C GLU A 123 13.30 7.52 -14.08
N MET A 124 11.99 7.23 -14.19
CA MET A 124 11.43 6.00 -13.68
C MET A 124 11.98 4.76 -14.39
N LEU A 125 12.13 4.82 -15.70
CA LEU A 125 12.72 3.73 -16.48
C LEU A 125 14.16 3.43 -16.03
N GLU A 126 14.95 4.44 -15.78
CA GLU A 126 16.33 4.30 -15.29
C GLU A 126 16.35 3.73 -13.88
N GLN A 127 15.59 4.33 -12.94
CA GLN A 127 15.56 3.96 -11.54
C GLN A 127 15.08 2.51 -11.31
N PHE A 128 14.15 2.04 -12.14
CA PHE A 128 13.58 0.70 -12.05
C PHE A 128 14.27 -0.33 -12.96
N ASN A 129 15.40 0.03 -13.59
CA ASN A 129 16.14 -0.80 -14.53
C ASN A 129 15.25 -1.32 -15.69
N LEU A 130 14.45 -0.43 -16.26
CA LEU A 130 13.52 -0.71 -17.36
C LEU A 130 13.90 -0.03 -18.68
N SER A 131 14.97 0.80 -18.71
CA SER A 131 15.36 1.61 -19.87
C SER A 131 15.59 0.78 -21.13
N ALA A 132 16.29 -0.36 -21.02
CA ALA A 132 16.55 -1.26 -22.15
C ALA A 132 15.26 -1.90 -22.72
N ARG A 133 14.19 -1.94 -21.93
CA ARG A 133 12.89 -2.56 -22.27
C ARG A 133 11.79 -1.53 -22.55
N ALA A 134 12.12 -0.23 -22.61
CA ALA A 134 11.14 0.86 -22.72
C ALA A 134 10.15 0.68 -23.89
N LYS A 135 10.62 0.10 -25.00
CA LYS A 135 9.83 -0.13 -26.22
C LYS A 135 9.19 -1.52 -26.31
N GLU A 136 9.48 -2.41 -25.36
CA GLU A 136 8.86 -3.74 -25.32
C GLU A 136 7.41 -3.63 -24.82
N PRO A 137 6.47 -4.45 -25.36
CA PRO A 137 5.12 -4.54 -24.81
C PRO A 137 5.16 -5.15 -23.40
N ALA A 138 4.30 -4.66 -22.48
CA ALA A 138 4.31 -5.11 -21.09
C ALA A 138 4.03 -6.63 -20.95
N ARG A 139 3.32 -7.26 -21.91
CA ARG A 139 3.10 -8.71 -21.95
C ARG A 139 4.39 -9.52 -22.06
N ALA A 140 5.45 -8.98 -22.67
CA ALA A 140 6.73 -9.66 -22.84
C ALA A 140 7.59 -9.70 -21.56
N LEU A 141 7.21 -8.94 -20.54
CA LEU A 141 7.94 -8.87 -19.27
C LEU A 141 7.64 -10.08 -18.38
N SER A 142 8.64 -10.50 -17.57
CA SER A 142 8.41 -11.43 -16.46
C SER A 142 7.51 -10.81 -15.38
N GLY A 143 6.94 -11.64 -14.49
CA GLY A 143 6.09 -11.19 -13.39
C GLY A 143 6.77 -10.14 -12.50
N GLY A 144 8.01 -10.41 -12.08
CA GLY A 144 8.80 -9.46 -11.26
C GLY A 144 9.09 -8.15 -12.00
N THR A 145 9.38 -8.21 -13.30
CA THR A 145 9.60 -7.01 -14.11
C THR A 145 8.31 -6.22 -14.32
N ARG A 146 7.15 -6.89 -14.49
CA ARG A 146 5.83 -6.22 -14.52
C ARG A 146 5.56 -5.52 -13.20
N ARG A 147 5.83 -6.16 -12.07
CA ARG A 147 5.63 -5.56 -10.75
C ARG A 147 6.50 -4.31 -10.54
N ARG A 148 7.76 -4.33 -11.02
CA ARG A 148 8.61 -3.13 -11.02
C ARG A 148 8.01 -2.01 -11.88
N LEU A 149 7.46 -2.32 -13.05
CA LEU A 149 6.78 -1.33 -13.89
C LEU A 149 5.52 -0.75 -13.21
N GLU A 150 4.73 -1.56 -12.51
CA GLU A 150 3.57 -1.09 -11.74
C GLU A 150 3.99 -0.10 -10.64
N LEU A 151 5.06 -0.43 -9.91
CA LEU A 151 5.59 0.46 -8.89
C LEU A 151 6.15 1.76 -9.50
N ALA A 152 6.91 1.67 -10.60
CA ALA A 152 7.37 2.85 -11.35
C ALA A 152 6.21 3.73 -11.79
N ARG A 153 5.14 3.11 -12.32
CA ARG A 153 3.91 3.80 -12.73
C ARG A 153 3.22 4.50 -11.56
N ALA A 154 3.08 3.82 -10.42
CA ALA A 154 2.45 4.37 -9.22
C ALA A 154 3.20 5.59 -8.66
N LEU A 155 4.49 5.74 -8.96
CA LEU A 155 5.35 6.83 -8.51
C LEU A 155 5.49 8.00 -9.52
N MET A 156 4.90 7.87 -10.71
CA MET A 156 5.02 8.88 -11.78
C MET A 156 4.63 10.30 -11.36
N HIS A 157 3.55 10.43 -10.59
CA HIS A 157 2.94 11.71 -10.18
C HIS A 157 3.38 12.18 -8.77
N GLU A 158 4.45 11.61 -8.22
CA GLU A 158 5.02 11.96 -6.90
C GLU A 158 3.98 11.86 -5.76
N PRO A 159 3.43 10.67 -5.51
CA PRO A 159 2.44 10.49 -4.46
C PRO A 159 3.03 10.77 -3.08
N THR A 160 2.17 11.19 -2.14
CA THR A 160 2.56 11.34 -0.73
C THR A 160 2.62 9.99 -0.01
N ILE A 161 1.78 9.05 -0.47
CA ILE A 161 1.69 7.71 0.11
C ILE A 161 1.51 6.65 -0.98
N LEU A 162 2.19 5.53 -0.81
CA LEU A 162 2.09 4.35 -1.64
C LEU A 162 1.24 3.29 -0.92
N LEU A 163 0.15 2.87 -1.57
CA LEU A 163 -0.67 1.74 -1.13
C LEU A 163 -0.22 0.49 -1.88
N MET A 164 0.13 -0.58 -1.17
CA MET A 164 0.57 -1.85 -1.75
C MET A 164 -0.30 -2.99 -1.23
N ASP A 165 -1.14 -3.56 -2.09
CA ASP A 165 -2.02 -4.67 -1.73
C ASP A 165 -1.38 -5.99 -2.19
N GLU A 166 -0.81 -6.74 -1.23
CA GLU A 166 -0.16 -8.05 -1.45
C GLU A 166 0.79 -8.05 -2.67
N ALA A 167 1.60 -6.99 -2.78
CA ALA A 167 2.35 -6.65 -3.99
C ALA A 167 3.43 -7.69 -4.38
N THR A 168 3.79 -8.60 -3.50
CA THR A 168 4.81 -9.63 -3.74
C THR A 168 4.24 -11.02 -4.00
N VAL A 169 2.93 -11.19 -3.92
CA VAL A 169 2.27 -12.48 -4.19
C VAL A 169 2.59 -12.93 -5.61
N GLY A 170 3.05 -14.19 -5.72
CA GLY A 170 3.44 -14.78 -7.00
C GLY A 170 4.81 -14.39 -7.54
N LEU A 171 5.59 -13.58 -6.80
CA LEU A 171 6.97 -13.28 -7.14
C LEU A 171 7.92 -14.36 -6.58
N ASP A 172 8.99 -14.62 -7.33
CA ASP A 172 10.13 -15.38 -6.83
C ASP A 172 10.86 -14.63 -5.70
N PRO A 173 11.62 -15.31 -4.82
CA PRO A 173 12.29 -14.69 -3.68
C PRO A 173 13.19 -13.51 -4.06
N ALA A 174 13.94 -13.59 -5.16
CA ALA A 174 14.85 -12.52 -5.58
C ALA A 174 14.08 -11.28 -6.02
N SER A 175 13.00 -11.45 -6.79
CA SER A 175 12.10 -10.35 -7.20
C SER A 175 11.42 -9.69 -6.00
N ARG A 176 11.06 -10.46 -4.96
CA ARG A 176 10.48 -9.94 -3.70
C ARG A 176 11.47 -9.05 -2.96
N LEU A 177 12.70 -9.55 -2.72
CA LEU A 177 13.75 -8.77 -2.06
C LEU A 177 14.09 -7.49 -2.81
N GLU A 178 14.15 -7.56 -4.14
CA GLU A 178 14.38 -6.38 -4.98
C GLU A 178 13.25 -5.35 -4.82
N LEU A 179 11.99 -5.78 -4.78
CA LEU A 179 10.85 -4.88 -4.57
C LEU A 179 10.90 -4.19 -3.20
N LEU A 180 11.20 -4.94 -2.13
CA LEU A 180 11.38 -4.40 -0.78
C LEU A 180 12.52 -3.36 -0.75
N ARG A 181 13.67 -3.66 -1.39
CA ARG A 181 14.79 -2.72 -1.50
C ARG A 181 14.37 -1.43 -2.19
N ILE A 182 13.65 -1.52 -3.31
CA ILE A 182 13.17 -0.35 -4.06
C ILE A 182 12.24 0.50 -3.19
N VAL A 183 11.28 -0.12 -2.49
CA VAL A 183 10.34 0.60 -1.62
C VAL A 183 11.06 1.31 -0.48
N ARG A 184 12.05 0.67 0.14
CA ARG A 184 12.91 1.29 1.16
C ARG A 184 13.62 2.52 0.61
N GLU A 185 14.27 2.39 -0.54
CA GLU A 185 14.97 3.52 -1.19
C GLU A 185 14.03 4.68 -1.52
N MET A 186 12.80 4.39 -1.98
CA MET A 186 11.80 5.43 -2.25
C MET A 186 11.41 6.18 -0.97
N ARG A 187 11.20 5.45 0.11
CA ARG A 187 10.92 6.04 1.42
C ARG A 187 12.05 6.96 1.86
N GLU A 188 13.28 6.47 1.86
CA GLU A 188 14.47 7.20 2.32
C GLU A 188 14.78 8.44 1.47
N LYS A 189 14.73 8.29 0.15
CA LYS A 189 15.14 9.35 -0.79
C LYS A 189 14.05 10.38 -1.06
N ARG A 190 12.76 9.99 -1.01
CA ARG A 190 11.63 10.84 -1.41
C ARG A 190 10.63 11.11 -0.29
N GLY A 191 10.80 10.51 0.88
CA GLY A 191 9.88 10.68 2.00
C GLY A 191 8.46 10.16 1.72
N VAL A 192 8.30 9.24 0.77
CA VAL A 192 7.00 8.62 0.46
C VAL A 192 6.61 7.71 1.61
N ALA A 193 5.41 7.91 2.16
CA ALA A 193 4.85 6.99 3.13
C ALA A 193 4.39 5.70 2.45
N VAL A 194 4.37 4.58 3.18
CA VAL A 194 3.96 3.27 2.63
C VAL A 194 2.95 2.62 3.56
N LEU A 195 1.82 2.20 3.01
CA LEU A 195 0.91 1.26 3.65
C LEU A 195 0.89 -0.03 2.83
N TRP A 196 1.45 -1.09 3.38
CA TRP A 196 1.61 -2.37 2.71
C TRP A 196 0.76 -3.46 3.35
N ALA A 197 -0.33 -3.86 2.68
CA ALA A 197 -1.12 -5.02 3.11
C ALA A 197 -0.40 -6.31 2.71
N THR A 198 -0.23 -7.19 3.70
CA THR A 198 0.43 -8.48 3.52
C THR A 198 -0.12 -9.54 4.49
N HIS A 199 0.13 -10.79 4.17
CA HIS A 199 0.00 -11.91 5.11
C HIS A 199 1.35 -12.59 5.41
N LEU A 200 2.46 -12.00 4.90
CA LEU A 200 3.83 -12.51 5.03
C LEU A 200 4.60 -11.74 6.11
N CYS A 201 4.93 -12.42 7.20
CA CYS A 201 5.65 -11.81 8.32
C CYS A 201 7.07 -11.32 7.94
N GLU A 202 7.68 -11.92 6.92
CA GLU A 202 8.98 -11.51 6.40
C GLU A 202 8.98 -10.05 5.86
N GLU A 203 7.85 -9.63 5.29
CA GLU A 203 7.68 -8.27 4.78
C GLU A 203 7.46 -7.26 5.91
N VAL A 204 6.86 -7.70 7.01
CA VAL A 204 6.58 -6.88 8.19
C VAL A 204 7.85 -6.51 8.94
N ALA A 205 8.86 -7.38 8.95
CA ALA A 205 10.14 -7.13 9.61
C ALA A 205 10.86 -5.86 9.10
N GLU A 206 10.54 -5.40 7.91
CA GLU A 206 11.09 -4.19 7.29
C GLU A 206 10.29 -2.91 7.62
N ALA A 207 9.13 -3.05 8.27
CA ALA A 207 8.24 -1.94 8.57
C ALA A 207 8.63 -1.23 9.88
N ASP A 208 8.38 0.08 9.94
CA ASP A 208 8.55 0.84 11.19
C ASP A 208 7.45 0.47 12.19
N ARG A 209 6.25 0.14 11.67
CA ARG A 209 5.07 -0.20 12.45
C ARG A 209 4.21 -1.26 11.77
N VAL A 210 3.60 -2.11 12.57
CA VAL A 210 2.66 -3.13 12.12
C VAL A 210 1.28 -2.89 12.72
N ILE A 211 0.27 -2.94 11.85
CA ILE A 211 -1.14 -2.95 12.24
C ILE A 211 -1.67 -4.35 11.98
N VAL A 212 -2.08 -5.06 13.01
CA VAL A 212 -2.71 -6.38 12.88
C VAL A 212 -4.21 -6.20 12.71
N LEU A 213 -4.73 -6.56 11.54
CA LEU A 213 -6.15 -6.55 11.22
C LEU A 213 -6.71 -7.98 11.28
N HIS A 214 -7.80 -8.17 12.02
CA HIS A 214 -8.50 -9.46 12.11
C HIS A 214 -10.01 -9.25 12.20
N GLN A 215 -10.79 -9.97 11.37
CA GLN A 215 -12.26 -9.89 11.33
C GLN A 215 -12.82 -8.46 11.32
N GLY A 216 -12.20 -7.58 10.55
CA GLY A 216 -12.61 -6.18 10.41
C GLY A 216 -12.21 -5.25 11.56
N HIS A 217 -11.41 -5.70 12.53
CA HIS A 217 -10.94 -4.90 13.65
C HIS A 217 -9.42 -4.79 13.70
N VAL A 218 -8.92 -3.64 14.15
CA VAL A 218 -7.50 -3.49 14.51
C VAL A 218 -7.26 -4.16 15.85
N MET A 219 -6.42 -5.18 15.87
CA MET A 219 -6.06 -5.96 17.06
C MET A 219 -4.87 -5.37 17.80
N LYS A 220 -3.88 -4.90 17.04
CA LYS A 220 -2.65 -4.30 17.53
C LYS A 220 -2.18 -3.24 16.53
N ASP A 221 -1.52 -2.22 17.05
CA ASP A 221 -0.84 -1.16 16.31
C ASP A 221 0.44 -0.81 17.09
N CYS A 222 1.58 -1.35 16.68
CA CYS A 222 2.84 -1.28 17.42
C CYS A 222 4.05 -1.52 16.48
N THR A 223 5.27 -1.47 17.01
CA THR A 223 6.44 -1.91 16.26
C THR A 223 6.47 -3.45 16.11
N PRO A 224 7.16 -4.02 15.10
CA PRO A 224 7.32 -5.47 14.98
C PRO A 224 7.93 -6.11 16.24
N ASP A 225 8.89 -5.45 16.89
CA ASP A 225 9.55 -5.94 18.12
C ASP A 225 8.60 -5.90 19.32
N ASP A 226 7.78 -4.84 19.46
CA ASP A 226 6.76 -4.75 20.50
C ASP A 226 5.71 -5.86 20.33
N LEU A 227 5.35 -6.20 19.08
CA LEU A 227 4.40 -7.28 18.81
C LEU A 227 4.90 -8.62 19.35
N ILE A 228 6.19 -8.93 19.16
CA ILE A 228 6.82 -10.13 19.70
C ILE A 228 6.85 -10.08 21.24
N THR A 229 7.27 -8.95 21.80
CA THR A 229 7.42 -8.76 23.25
C THR A 229 6.08 -8.84 23.98
N ASP A 230 5.06 -8.12 23.49
CA ASP A 230 3.74 -8.05 24.11
C ASP A 230 3.01 -9.40 24.11
N THR A 231 3.28 -10.24 23.10
CA THR A 231 2.68 -11.58 23.01
C THR A 231 3.48 -12.64 23.73
N GLY A 232 4.73 -12.34 24.16
CA GLY A 232 5.63 -13.29 24.79
C GLY A 232 6.04 -14.46 23.87
N LYS A 233 6.00 -14.25 22.55
CA LYS A 233 6.36 -15.27 21.54
C LYS A 233 7.81 -15.11 21.10
N ALA A 234 8.33 -16.17 20.47
CA ALA A 234 9.72 -16.15 19.99
C ALA A 234 9.88 -15.50 18.62
N THR A 235 8.82 -15.49 17.82
CA THR A 235 8.84 -14.97 16.44
C THR A 235 7.61 -14.14 16.12
N LEU A 236 7.76 -13.24 15.13
CA LEU A 236 6.65 -12.43 14.62
C LEU A 236 5.47 -13.28 14.10
N MET A 237 5.77 -14.42 13.47
CA MET A 237 4.77 -15.37 13.00
C MET A 237 3.95 -15.96 14.15
N GLU A 238 4.62 -16.41 15.21
CA GLU A 238 3.95 -16.96 16.40
C GLU A 238 3.11 -15.89 17.11
N ALA A 239 3.64 -14.67 17.22
CA ALA A 239 2.92 -13.51 17.76
C ALA A 239 1.63 -13.23 16.97
N PHE A 240 1.74 -13.17 15.65
CA PHE A 240 0.60 -12.97 14.76
C PHE A 240 -0.44 -14.09 14.86
N VAL A 241 -0.02 -15.36 14.85
CA VAL A 241 -0.91 -16.51 14.97
C VAL A 241 -1.65 -16.47 16.30
N SER A 242 -0.98 -16.16 17.42
CA SER A 242 -1.64 -16.09 18.73
C SER A 242 -2.76 -15.05 18.76
N LEU A 243 -2.55 -13.85 18.23
CA LEU A 243 -3.54 -12.78 18.17
C LEU A 243 -4.75 -13.10 17.29
N THR A 244 -4.54 -13.88 16.24
CA THR A 244 -5.61 -14.20 15.28
C THR A 244 -6.39 -15.48 15.62
N THR A 245 -5.83 -16.33 16.52
CA THR A 245 -6.47 -17.60 16.93
C THR A 245 -7.28 -17.44 18.24
N GLU A 246 -6.83 -16.61 19.18
CA GLU A 246 -7.47 -16.48 20.51
C GLU A 246 -8.91 -15.93 20.45
N ARG A 247 -9.27 -15.12 19.45
CA ARG A 247 -10.65 -14.62 19.28
C ARG A 247 -11.61 -15.60 18.58
N ALA A 248 -11.11 -16.66 17.97
CA ALA A 248 -11.98 -17.69 17.39
C ALA A 248 -12.72 -18.52 18.47
N SER A 249 -12.36 -18.36 19.73
CA SER A 249 -12.90 -19.12 20.87
C SER A 249 -13.89 -18.36 21.76
N VAL A 250 -14.27 -17.12 21.43
CA VAL A 250 -15.34 -16.40 22.15
C VAL A 250 -16.63 -16.51 21.34
N PRO A 251 -17.63 -17.33 21.77
CA PRO A 251 -18.93 -17.35 21.11
C PRO A 251 -19.65 -16.03 21.31
N ALA A 252 -20.36 -15.59 20.27
CA ALA A 252 -21.23 -14.42 20.26
C ALA A 252 -22.40 -14.54 21.20
#